data_1e9a340a5e494b1e579c497fd2cbba29
#
_entry.id   1e9a340a5e494b1e579c497fd2cbba29
#
_cell.length_a   1.000
_cell.length_b   1.000
_cell.length_c   1.000
_cell.angle_alpha   90.00
_cell.angle_beta   90.00
_cell.angle_gamma   90.00
#
_symmetry.space_group_name_H-M   'P 1'
#
loop_
_entity.id
_entity.type
_entity.pdbx_description
1 polymer ?
#
loop_
_entity_poly.entity_id
_entity_poly.type
_entity_poly.pdbx_seq_one_letter_code
_entity_poly.pdbx_strand_id
1 'polypeptide(L)'
;LIIVDEEHDQSYKQDEGIIYNARDMAIARASFENIPINLITAVPSIETYENIKKGKYSVSKLNQRYQDAAFPNCEIINLNNTKLEKQTWLSKETIEKANEHLKKNNQVLFFLNRRGFSPHVLCKKCFSSYNCPNCSINLVYHKKKETLLCHYCGFKSSLNRDCSKEGECDFIFSGPGVERISEEVKKNFPNKKVEIFSSDTMNKKNSSDTLNKIINNEIEILVGTQLISKGFHFPNLNCIIVVDIDLTTQGHDLRAAEKSLQLYHQLSGRAGRTGKPATVYFQTYSKNTKIISEITNSNPDIFLDRELEIRKKNKLPPFQRFISLILTGENEQKLEKDAFYFKTFLEDKINARVLGPVSAPIFRLKRKFRIRLLIRGSKSLKLQNSISELIAKYKFSNGIKLTVDVDPINFN
;
A
#
# COMPACT_ATOMS: atom_id res chain seq x y z
N LEU A 1 -12.44 18.29 -22.27
CA LEU A 1 -12.42 16.92 -21.75
C LEU A 1 -11.27 16.73 -20.76
N ILE A 2 -11.56 16.18 -19.59
CA ILE A 2 -10.55 15.72 -18.62
C ILE A 2 -10.59 14.18 -18.59
N ILE A 3 -9.43 13.55 -18.56
CA ILE A 3 -9.29 12.10 -18.43
C ILE A 3 -8.42 11.82 -17.20
N VAL A 4 -8.92 11.01 -16.26
CA VAL A 4 -8.21 10.56 -15.07
C VAL A 4 -8.06 9.04 -15.17
N ASP A 5 -6.88 8.59 -15.53
CA ASP A 5 -6.56 7.16 -15.63
C ASP A 5 -6.18 6.61 -14.25
N GLU A 6 -6.59 5.36 -13.96
CA GLU A 6 -6.42 4.72 -12.64
C GLU A 6 -6.89 5.65 -11.50
N GLU A 7 -8.15 6.12 -11.56
CA GLU A 7 -8.71 7.14 -10.65
C GLU A 7 -8.55 6.79 -9.15
N HIS A 8 -8.40 5.50 -8.86
CA HIS A 8 -8.21 4.98 -7.51
C HIS A 8 -6.75 5.10 -7.01
N ASP A 9 -5.79 5.48 -7.89
CA ASP A 9 -4.38 5.50 -7.51
C ASP A 9 -4.11 6.55 -6.43
N GLN A 10 -3.41 6.12 -5.39
CA GLN A 10 -3.07 6.99 -4.25
C GLN A 10 -2.10 8.12 -4.61
N SER A 11 -1.41 8.04 -5.73
CA SER A 11 -0.50 9.09 -6.20
C SER A 11 -1.20 10.40 -6.57
N TYR A 12 -2.53 10.36 -6.76
CA TYR A 12 -3.33 11.59 -6.91
C TYR A 12 -3.45 12.41 -5.61
N LYS A 13 -3.17 11.80 -4.45
CA LYS A 13 -3.15 12.52 -3.18
C LYS A 13 -1.75 13.08 -2.93
N GLN A 14 -1.64 14.39 -2.87
CA GLN A 14 -0.42 15.08 -2.48
C GLN A 14 -0.30 15.09 -0.96
N ASP A 15 0.85 14.64 -0.44
CA ASP A 15 1.13 14.52 1.00
C ASP A 15 2.09 15.62 1.50
N GLU A 16 2.75 16.37 0.61
CA GLU A 16 3.68 17.45 0.94
C GLU A 16 3.16 18.82 0.51
N GLY A 17 3.40 19.84 1.32
CA GLY A 17 2.95 21.21 1.05
C GLY A 17 1.44 21.38 1.25
N ILE A 18 0.74 21.78 0.21
CA ILE A 18 -0.73 21.87 0.22
C ILE A 18 -1.29 20.46 -0.04
N ILE A 19 -2.04 19.95 0.93
CA ILE A 19 -2.63 18.60 0.83
C ILE A 19 -3.92 18.66 0.03
N TYR A 20 -3.98 17.99 -1.11
CA TYR A 20 -5.17 17.86 -1.94
C TYR A 20 -5.16 16.54 -2.71
N ASN A 21 -6.31 16.14 -3.24
CA ASN A 21 -6.42 15.01 -4.14
C ASN A 21 -6.67 15.53 -5.57
N ALA A 22 -5.73 15.28 -6.49
CA ALA A 22 -5.80 15.77 -7.85
C ALA A 22 -7.01 15.23 -8.64
N ARG A 23 -7.45 13.98 -8.38
CA ARG A 23 -8.69 13.43 -8.93
C ARG A 23 -9.89 14.28 -8.52
N ASP A 24 -10.02 14.57 -7.22
CA ASP A 24 -11.16 15.33 -6.69
C ASP A 24 -11.14 16.79 -7.20
N MET A 25 -9.93 17.36 -7.35
CA MET A 25 -9.77 18.68 -7.97
C MET A 25 -10.16 18.67 -9.46
N ALA A 26 -9.81 17.62 -10.20
CA ALA A 26 -10.21 17.44 -11.58
C ALA A 26 -11.73 17.35 -11.74
N ILE A 27 -12.41 16.61 -10.84
CA ILE A 27 -13.86 16.50 -10.79
C ILE A 27 -14.50 17.88 -10.49
N ALA A 28 -13.97 18.60 -9.50
CA ALA A 28 -14.45 19.93 -9.15
C ALA A 28 -14.28 20.90 -10.33
N ARG A 29 -13.11 20.91 -10.97
CA ARG A 29 -12.84 21.72 -12.14
C ARG A 29 -13.80 21.42 -13.30
N ALA A 30 -13.99 20.14 -13.61
CA ALA A 30 -14.93 19.73 -14.65
C ALA A 30 -16.35 20.24 -14.39
N SER A 31 -16.78 20.21 -13.13
CA SER A 31 -18.09 20.73 -12.71
C SER A 31 -18.18 22.25 -12.82
N PHE A 32 -17.16 23.00 -12.42
CA PHE A 32 -17.16 24.48 -12.50
C PHE A 32 -17.07 24.99 -13.94
N GLU A 33 -16.27 24.34 -14.77
CA GLU A 33 -16.07 24.71 -16.17
C GLU A 33 -17.11 24.08 -17.11
N ASN A 34 -18.00 23.23 -16.58
CA ASN A 34 -19.02 22.49 -17.34
C ASN A 34 -18.42 21.67 -18.49
N ILE A 35 -17.31 20.98 -18.25
CA ILE A 35 -16.63 20.13 -19.22
C ILE A 35 -16.72 18.66 -18.86
N PRO A 36 -16.73 17.75 -19.86
CA PRO A 36 -16.78 16.31 -19.57
C PRO A 36 -15.54 15.84 -18.84
N ILE A 37 -15.73 14.86 -17.94
CA ILE A 37 -14.63 14.14 -17.27
C ILE A 37 -14.88 12.63 -17.31
N ASN A 38 -13.84 11.88 -17.66
CA ASN A 38 -13.84 10.43 -17.61
C ASN A 38 -12.88 9.95 -16.52
N LEU A 39 -13.40 9.18 -15.58
CA LEU A 39 -12.65 8.45 -14.56
C LEU A 39 -12.47 7.01 -15.04
N ILE A 40 -11.25 6.60 -15.32
CA ILE A 40 -10.93 5.28 -15.88
C ILE A 40 -10.28 4.43 -14.80
N THR A 41 -10.73 3.19 -14.65
CA THR A 41 -10.17 2.27 -13.66
C THR A 41 -10.63 0.83 -13.89
N ALA A 42 -9.81 -0.14 -13.49
CA ALA A 42 -10.22 -1.55 -13.42
C ALA A 42 -11.15 -1.81 -12.23
N VAL A 43 -10.91 -1.12 -11.10
CA VAL A 43 -11.73 -1.19 -9.88
C VAL A 43 -11.84 0.22 -9.32
N PRO A 44 -13.04 0.79 -9.25
CA PRO A 44 -13.22 2.16 -8.76
C PRO A 44 -12.86 2.28 -7.29
N SER A 45 -12.50 3.49 -6.88
CA SER A 45 -12.47 3.85 -5.46
C SER A 45 -13.86 3.74 -4.86
N ILE A 46 -13.94 3.46 -3.57
CA ILE A 46 -15.23 3.29 -2.89
C ILE A 46 -16.09 4.57 -2.97
N GLU A 47 -15.48 5.75 -3.04
CA GLU A 47 -16.14 7.03 -3.24
C GLU A 47 -16.78 7.13 -4.63
N THR A 48 -16.04 6.75 -5.66
CA THR A 48 -16.52 6.70 -7.04
C THR A 48 -17.65 5.68 -7.17
N TYR A 49 -17.47 4.49 -6.59
CA TYR A 49 -18.48 3.44 -6.59
C TYR A 49 -19.78 3.86 -5.92
N GLU A 50 -19.71 4.53 -4.78
CA GLU A 50 -20.90 5.11 -4.11
C GLU A 50 -21.61 6.18 -4.97
N ASN A 51 -20.85 7.01 -5.68
CA ASN A 51 -21.42 8.01 -6.59
C ASN A 51 -22.11 7.34 -7.80
N ILE A 52 -21.58 6.22 -8.30
CA ILE A 52 -22.24 5.38 -9.33
C ILE A 52 -23.55 4.80 -8.78
N LYS A 53 -23.54 4.19 -7.59
CA LYS A 53 -24.73 3.62 -6.96
C LYS A 53 -25.82 4.66 -6.71
N LYS A 54 -25.45 5.91 -6.47
CA LYS A 54 -26.38 7.04 -6.31
C LYS A 54 -26.84 7.67 -7.63
N GLY A 55 -26.40 7.15 -8.77
CA GLY A 55 -26.73 7.71 -10.08
C GLY A 55 -26.12 9.07 -10.38
N LYS A 56 -25.09 9.49 -9.61
CA LYS A 56 -24.38 10.75 -9.87
C LYS A 56 -23.40 10.66 -11.02
N TYR A 57 -22.85 9.48 -11.27
CA TYR A 57 -21.96 9.20 -12.37
C TYR A 57 -22.59 8.14 -13.27
N SER A 58 -22.55 8.39 -14.58
CA SER A 58 -22.81 7.36 -15.58
C SER A 58 -21.63 6.38 -15.63
N VAL A 59 -21.91 5.11 -15.96
CA VAL A 59 -20.87 4.10 -16.04
C VAL A 59 -20.91 3.37 -17.38
N SER A 60 -19.74 3.19 -17.96
CA SER A 60 -19.53 2.36 -19.14
C SER A 60 -18.62 1.21 -18.73
N LYS A 61 -19.10 -0.04 -18.78
CA LYS A 61 -18.29 -1.22 -18.44
C LYS A 61 -17.75 -1.88 -19.71
N LEU A 62 -16.42 -2.04 -19.75
CA LEU A 62 -15.76 -2.86 -20.76
C LEU A 62 -15.71 -4.30 -20.24
N ASN A 63 -16.66 -5.12 -20.68
CA ASN A 63 -16.81 -6.51 -20.19
C ASN A 63 -15.88 -7.50 -20.87
N GLN A 64 -15.29 -7.12 -22.01
CA GLN A 64 -14.37 -7.96 -22.77
C GLN A 64 -12.94 -7.44 -22.66
N ARG A 65 -11.99 -8.33 -22.46
CA ARG A 65 -10.57 -7.99 -22.54
C ARG A 65 -10.15 -7.91 -24.02
N TYR A 66 -9.10 -7.16 -24.27
CA TYR A 66 -8.52 -7.06 -25.61
C TYR A 66 -8.18 -8.44 -26.15
N GLN A 67 -8.55 -8.71 -27.40
CA GLN A 67 -8.38 -10.01 -28.10
C GLN A 67 -9.06 -11.19 -27.38
N ASP A 68 -10.20 -10.98 -26.72
CA ASP A 68 -10.97 -12.00 -26.01
C ASP A 68 -10.16 -12.82 -24.98
N ALA A 69 -9.08 -12.23 -24.46
CA ALA A 69 -8.26 -12.87 -23.45
C ALA A 69 -9.09 -13.18 -22.19
N ALA A 70 -9.07 -14.41 -21.73
CA ALA A 70 -9.77 -14.84 -20.51
C ALA A 70 -9.19 -14.15 -19.27
N PHE A 71 -10.02 -13.94 -18.24
CA PHE A 71 -9.49 -13.55 -16.93
C PHE A 71 -8.63 -14.69 -16.38
N PRO A 72 -7.51 -14.36 -15.67
CA PRO A 72 -6.70 -15.37 -15.03
C PRO A 72 -7.52 -16.19 -14.03
N ASN A 73 -7.26 -17.49 -13.94
CA ASN A 73 -7.76 -18.29 -12.84
C ASN A 73 -7.11 -17.84 -11.52
N CYS A 74 -7.87 -17.83 -10.43
CA CYS A 74 -7.37 -17.46 -9.10
C CYS A 74 -7.41 -18.68 -8.18
N GLU A 75 -6.26 -19.07 -7.63
CA GLU A 75 -6.14 -20.20 -6.71
C GLU A 75 -5.52 -19.77 -5.37
N ILE A 76 -6.02 -20.35 -4.29
CA ILE A 76 -5.55 -20.05 -2.93
C ILE A 76 -4.66 -21.21 -2.46
N ILE A 77 -3.43 -20.90 -2.07
CA ILE A 77 -2.49 -21.83 -1.44
C ILE A 77 -2.53 -21.58 0.08
N ASN A 78 -3.09 -22.54 0.81
CA ASN A 78 -3.25 -22.44 2.26
C ASN A 78 -1.99 -22.90 3.00
N LEU A 79 -1.26 -21.95 3.58
CA LEU A 79 -0.02 -22.18 4.31
C LEU A 79 -0.22 -22.88 5.67
N ASN A 80 -1.46 -22.96 6.20
CA ASN A 80 -1.71 -23.70 7.44
C ASN A 80 -1.56 -25.22 7.26
N ASN A 81 -1.68 -25.72 6.02
CA ASN A 81 -1.56 -27.13 5.70
C ASN A 81 -0.09 -27.56 5.43
N THR A 82 0.82 -26.60 5.36
CA THR A 82 2.23 -26.82 5.02
C THR A 82 3.12 -26.18 6.08
N LYS A 83 4.00 -26.99 6.72
CA LYS A 83 5.03 -26.41 7.57
C LYS A 83 6.10 -25.78 6.66
N LEU A 84 6.17 -24.46 6.62
CA LEU A 84 7.30 -23.76 6.03
C LEU A 84 8.56 -24.05 6.89
N GLU A 85 9.67 -24.28 6.23
CA GLU A 85 10.97 -24.37 6.92
C GLU A 85 11.30 -23.01 7.56
N LYS A 86 12.10 -23.02 8.64
CA LYS A 86 12.52 -21.79 9.28
C LYS A 86 13.20 -20.85 8.27
N GLN A 87 12.72 -19.61 8.18
CA GLN A 87 13.22 -18.57 7.28
C GLN A 87 12.93 -18.79 5.79
N THR A 88 11.96 -19.63 5.42
CA THR A 88 11.42 -19.73 4.05
C THR A 88 10.04 -19.07 3.96
N TRP A 89 9.69 -18.64 2.77
CA TRP A 89 8.44 -17.91 2.48
C TRP A 89 7.61 -18.60 1.40
N LEU A 90 8.22 -19.51 0.67
CA LEU A 90 7.56 -20.25 -0.41
C LEU A 90 7.23 -21.66 0.06
N SER A 91 5.97 -22.05 -0.06
CA SER A 91 5.58 -23.43 0.20
C SER A 91 6.04 -24.36 -0.92
N LYS A 92 6.14 -25.68 -0.62
CA LYS A 92 6.44 -26.70 -1.65
C LYS A 92 5.44 -26.64 -2.79
N GLU A 93 4.15 -26.52 -2.47
CA GLU A 93 3.07 -26.37 -3.44
C GLU A 93 3.31 -25.16 -4.36
N THR A 94 3.71 -24.02 -3.79
CA THR A 94 4.04 -22.82 -4.57
C THR A 94 5.16 -23.05 -5.56
N ILE A 95 6.22 -23.77 -5.13
CA ILE A 95 7.36 -24.10 -5.99
C ILE A 95 6.95 -25.04 -7.10
N GLU A 96 6.11 -26.04 -6.80
CA GLU A 96 5.57 -26.99 -7.78
C GLU A 96 4.71 -26.26 -8.83
N LYS A 97 3.80 -25.38 -8.41
CA LYS A 97 2.98 -24.56 -9.32
C LYS A 97 3.83 -23.66 -10.21
N ALA A 98 4.85 -23.01 -9.67
CA ALA A 98 5.79 -22.24 -10.48
C ALA A 98 6.50 -23.10 -11.52
N ASN A 99 6.99 -24.29 -11.12
CA ASN A 99 7.64 -25.25 -12.03
C ASN A 99 6.71 -25.72 -13.17
N GLU A 100 5.44 -25.98 -12.90
CA GLU A 100 4.46 -26.36 -13.93
C GLU A 100 4.35 -25.28 -15.02
N HIS A 101 4.34 -24.00 -14.63
CA HIS A 101 4.29 -22.89 -15.57
C HIS A 101 5.61 -22.72 -16.33
N LEU A 102 6.75 -22.82 -15.67
CA LEU A 102 8.08 -22.71 -16.29
C LEU A 102 8.32 -23.83 -17.34
N LYS A 103 7.83 -25.07 -17.08
CA LYS A 103 7.87 -26.17 -18.06
C LYS A 103 7.07 -25.88 -19.33
N LYS A 104 6.05 -25.03 -19.24
CA LYS A 104 5.22 -24.55 -20.37
C LYS A 104 5.78 -23.30 -21.05
N ASN A 105 7.03 -22.91 -20.74
CA ASN A 105 7.67 -21.69 -21.22
C ASN A 105 6.92 -20.40 -20.85
N ASN A 106 6.19 -20.40 -19.73
CA ASN A 106 5.56 -19.23 -19.19
C ASN A 106 6.53 -18.49 -18.26
N GLN A 107 6.47 -17.16 -18.27
CA GLN A 107 7.10 -16.36 -17.23
C GLN A 107 6.32 -16.44 -15.92
N VAL A 108 7.05 -16.46 -14.81
CA VAL A 108 6.51 -16.50 -13.45
C VAL A 108 6.90 -15.24 -12.70
N LEU A 109 5.92 -14.60 -12.06
CA LEU A 109 6.15 -13.47 -11.16
C LEU A 109 5.89 -13.89 -9.72
N PHE A 110 6.90 -13.79 -8.87
CA PHE A 110 6.73 -13.77 -7.42
C PHE A 110 6.48 -12.33 -6.98
N PHE A 111 5.26 -12.05 -6.60
CA PHE A 111 4.82 -10.72 -6.24
C PHE A 111 4.77 -10.57 -4.73
N LEU A 112 5.39 -9.49 -4.24
CA LEU A 112 5.34 -9.09 -2.85
C LEU A 112 4.69 -7.72 -2.72
N ASN A 113 3.49 -7.66 -2.12
CA ASN A 113 2.81 -6.39 -1.89
C ASN A 113 3.39 -5.69 -0.68
N ARG A 114 4.57 -5.08 -0.84
CA ARG A 114 5.26 -4.46 0.27
C ARG A 114 5.45 -2.96 0.07
N ARG A 115 4.53 -2.18 0.66
CA ARG A 115 4.83 -0.82 1.12
C ARG A 115 4.94 -0.89 2.64
N GLY A 116 6.14 -0.74 3.19
CA GLY A 116 6.33 -0.36 4.58
C GLY A 116 6.94 -1.35 5.56
N PHE A 117 7.33 -2.56 5.18
CA PHE A 117 8.15 -3.40 6.05
C PHE A 117 9.50 -3.69 5.42
N SER A 118 10.43 -2.84 5.74
CA SER A 118 11.85 -3.06 5.57
C SER A 118 12.29 -4.25 6.42
N PRO A 119 13.28 -5.04 6.00
CA PRO A 119 13.84 -6.07 6.85
C PRO A 119 14.27 -5.44 8.17
N HIS A 120 13.55 -5.74 9.23
CA HIS A 120 13.95 -5.36 10.57
C HIS A 120 15.19 -6.15 10.92
N VAL A 121 16.23 -5.45 11.33
CA VAL A 121 17.39 -6.09 11.91
C VAL A 121 17.10 -6.27 13.39
N LEU A 122 17.01 -7.52 13.83
CA LEU A 122 16.81 -7.88 15.22
C LEU A 122 17.91 -8.84 15.66
N CYS A 123 18.52 -8.60 16.80
CA CYS A 123 19.42 -9.57 17.40
C CYS A 123 18.64 -10.69 18.09
N LYS A 124 18.93 -11.96 17.80
CA LYS A 124 18.29 -13.12 18.47
C LYS A 124 18.65 -13.22 19.95
N LYS A 125 19.82 -12.74 20.34
CA LYS A 125 20.32 -12.86 21.71
C LYS A 125 19.76 -11.77 22.61
N CYS A 126 19.88 -10.49 22.20
CA CYS A 126 19.51 -9.35 23.03
C CYS A 126 18.22 -8.66 22.62
N PHE A 127 17.58 -9.10 21.52
CA PHE A 127 16.36 -8.54 20.96
C PHE A 127 16.45 -7.05 20.60
N SER A 128 17.64 -6.48 20.52
CA SER A 128 17.83 -5.10 20.07
C SER A 128 17.44 -4.95 18.60
N SER A 129 16.73 -3.87 18.32
CA SER A 129 16.40 -3.43 16.96
C SER A 129 17.07 -2.09 16.68
N TYR A 130 17.30 -1.79 15.41
CA TYR A 130 17.90 -0.52 15.01
C TYR A 130 16.82 0.49 14.61
N ASN A 131 16.60 1.45 15.50
CA ASN A 131 15.66 2.54 15.27
C ASN A 131 16.38 3.77 14.74
N CYS A 132 15.70 4.54 13.90
CA CYS A 132 16.22 5.82 13.44
C CYS A 132 16.24 6.82 14.61
N PRO A 133 17.37 7.51 14.90
CA PRO A 133 17.43 8.49 15.99
C PRO A 133 16.58 9.74 15.70
N ASN A 134 16.25 10.01 14.45
CA ASN A 134 15.49 11.16 14.01
C ASN A 134 13.99 10.85 13.79
N CYS A 135 13.64 9.57 13.62
CA CYS A 135 12.30 9.11 13.30
C CYS A 135 11.96 7.90 14.19
N SER A 136 10.70 7.74 14.57
CA SER A 136 10.25 6.57 15.34
C SER A 136 9.95 5.38 14.42
N ILE A 137 10.91 5.01 13.59
CA ILE A 137 10.82 3.88 12.66
C ILE A 137 12.10 3.06 12.69
N ASN A 138 11.98 1.79 12.31
CA ASN A 138 13.15 0.96 12.17
C ASN A 138 13.99 1.35 10.94
N LEU A 139 15.31 1.24 11.06
CA LEU A 139 16.23 1.37 9.95
C LEU A 139 16.17 0.13 9.07
N VAL A 140 16.38 0.35 7.78
CA VAL A 140 16.42 -0.68 6.74
C VAL A 140 17.87 -1.07 6.47
N TYR A 141 18.17 -2.35 6.51
CA TYR A 141 19.49 -2.83 6.14
C TYR A 141 19.59 -3.10 4.63
N HIS A 142 20.52 -2.43 3.99
CA HIS A 142 20.87 -2.63 2.59
C HIS A 142 22.11 -3.54 2.45
N LYS A 143 21.89 -4.83 2.20
CA LYS A 143 22.94 -5.86 2.16
C LYS A 143 24.11 -5.51 1.22
N LYS A 144 23.83 -4.98 0.01
CA LYS A 144 24.86 -4.59 -0.97
C LYS A 144 25.77 -3.45 -0.52
N LYS A 145 25.29 -2.59 0.39
CA LYS A 145 26.03 -1.43 0.91
C LYS A 145 26.45 -1.60 2.36
N GLU A 146 26.08 -2.72 2.98
CA GLU A 146 26.28 -3.01 4.41
C GLU A 146 25.87 -1.85 5.33
N THR A 147 24.81 -1.14 4.98
CA THR A 147 24.40 0.11 5.64
C THR A 147 22.94 0.05 6.07
N LEU A 148 22.68 0.54 7.27
CA LEU A 148 21.35 0.83 7.78
C LEU A 148 20.90 2.21 7.29
N LEU A 149 19.71 2.31 6.67
CA LEU A 149 19.17 3.54 6.10
C LEU A 149 17.76 3.82 6.63
N CYS A 150 17.50 5.06 6.99
CA CYS A 150 16.14 5.56 7.20
C CYS A 150 15.58 6.12 5.89
N HIS A 151 14.56 5.48 5.32
CA HIS A 151 13.94 5.94 4.06
C HIS A 151 13.13 7.24 4.20
N TYR A 152 12.89 7.74 5.43
CA TYR A 152 12.16 8.99 5.66
C TYR A 152 13.05 10.21 5.80
N CYS A 153 14.19 10.09 6.49
CA CYS A 153 15.07 11.23 6.71
C CYS A 153 16.46 11.07 6.10
N GLY A 154 16.76 9.93 5.50
CA GLY A 154 18.06 9.65 4.90
C GLY A 154 19.19 9.36 5.91
N PHE A 155 18.90 9.24 7.21
CA PHE A 155 19.90 8.88 8.21
C PHE A 155 20.54 7.53 7.87
N LYS A 156 21.87 7.46 7.92
CA LYS A 156 22.67 6.26 7.66
C LYS A 156 23.47 5.88 8.89
N SER A 157 23.60 4.58 9.12
CA SER A 157 24.45 4.01 10.17
C SER A 157 25.02 2.69 9.70
N SER A 158 26.16 2.31 10.26
CA SER A 158 26.69 0.95 10.16
C SER A 158 25.94 0.01 11.10
N LEU A 159 26.02 -1.30 10.80
CA LEU A 159 25.52 -2.34 11.68
C LEU A 159 26.52 -2.53 12.83
N ASN A 160 26.15 -2.12 14.05
CA ASN A 160 26.96 -2.43 15.22
C ASN A 160 26.77 -3.92 15.57
N ARG A 161 27.85 -4.66 15.67
CA ARG A 161 27.82 -6.08 15.99
C ARG A 161 27.96 -6.40 17.49
N ASP A 162 28.23 -5.40 18.32
CA ASP A 162 28.37 -5.60 19.75
C ASP A 162 27.03 -5.96 20.40
N CYS A 163 27.00 -7.07 21.09
CA CYS A 163 25.78 -7.56 21.75
C CYS A 163 25.76 -7.15 23.22
N SER A 164 24.65 -6.56 23.67
CA SER A 164 24.46 -6.20 25.09
C SER A 164 24.41 -7.40 26.03
N LYS A 165 24.26 -8.65 25.52
CA LYS A 165 24.24 -9.86 26.34
C LYS A 165 25.58 -10.58 26.41
N GLU A 166 26.38 -10.65 25.36
CA GLU A 166 27.75 -11.15 25.29
C GLU A 166 28.18 -11.43 23.85
N GLY A 167 29.39 -11.06 23.50
CA GLY A 167 29.98 -11.30 22.18
C GLY A 167 29.28 -10.58 21.03
N GLU A 168 29.29 -11.19 19.86
CA GLU A 168 28.65 -10.59 18.66
C GLU A 168 27.15 -10.85 18.58
N CYS A 169 26.41 -9.89 18.04
CA CYS A 169 25.01 -10.02 17.73
C CYS A 169 24.73 -11.05 16.65
N ASP A 170 23.80 -11.97 16.92
CA ASP A 170 23.25 -12.88 15.91
C ASP A 170 22.01 -12.23 15.29
N PHE A 171 22.17 -11.65 14.10
CA PHE A 171 21.10 -10.87 13.46
C PHE A 171 20.13 -11.74 12.68
N ILE A 172 18.85 -11.50 12.95
CA ILE A 172 17.74 -11.90 12.08
C ILE A 172 17.35 -10.68 11.25
N PHE A 173 17.32 -10.86 9.95
CA PHE A 173 16.71 -9.93 9.02
C PHE A 173 15.25 -10.38 8.84
N SER A 174 14.33 -9.85 9.66
CA SER A 174 12.95 -10.32 9.68
C SER A 174 12.10 -9.70 8.59
N GLY A 175 11.25 -10.50 8.02
CA GLY A 175 10.31 -10.17 6.95
C GLY A 175 10.82 -10.47 5.54
N PRO A 176 9.93 -10.91 4.62
CA PRO A 176 10.30 -11.18 3.25
C PRO A 176 10.59 -9.86 2.54
N GLY A 177 11.84 -9.53 2.29
CA GLY A 177 12.23 -8.51 1.31
C GLY A 177 12.28 -9.10 -0.08
N VAL A 178 12.15 -8.26 -1.11
CA VAL A 178 12.27 -8.69 -2.51
C VAL A 178 13.58 -9.44 -2.75
N GLU A 179 14.67 -8.98 -2.12
CA GLU A 179 15.98 -9.61 -2.21
C GLU A 179 15.98 -11.02 -1.61
N ARG A 180 15.30 -11.21 -0.47
CA ARG A 180 15.21 -12.51 0.20
C ARG A 180 14.37 -13.52 -0.58
N ILE A 181 13.21 -13.07 -1.08
CA ILE A 181 12.39 -13.89 -1.98
C ILE A 181 13.21 -14.25 -3.23
N SER A 182 13.98 -13.31 -3.78
CA SER A 182 14.84 -13.57 -4.93
C SER A 182 15.94 -14.61 -4.61
N GLU A 183 16.56 -14.55 -3.43
CA GLU A 183 17.54 -15.54 -2.98
C GLU A 183 16.90 -16.93 -2.86
N GLU A 184 15.72 -17.02 -2.25
CA GLU A 184 14.97 -18.28 -2.10
C GLU A 184 14.51 -18.83 -3.45
N VAL A 185 14.03 -17.98 -4.35
CA VAL A 185 13.66 -18.36 -5.72
C VAL A 185 14.88 -18.88 -6.47
N LYS A 186 16.03 -18.21 -6.42
CA LYS A 186 17.28 -18.69 -7.06
C LYS A 186 17.74 -20.04 -6.52
N LYS A 187 17.56 -20.28 -5.23
CA LYS A 187 17.89 -21.57 -4.60
C LYS A 187 16.99 -22.69 -5.12
N ASN A 188 15.70 -22.43 -5.30
CA ASN A 188 14.72 -23.43 -5.77
C ASN A 188 14.73 -23.61 -7.29
N PHE A 189 15.21 -22.62 -8.06
CA PHE A 189 15.25 -22.62 -9.51
C PHE A 189 16.66 -22.29 -10.04
N PRO A 190 17.71 -23.13 -9.75
CA PRO A 190 19.10 -22.78 -10.02
C PRO A 190 19.43 -22.61 -11.51
N ASN A 191 18.66 -23.27 -12.40
CA ASN A 191 18.87 -23.23 -13.86
C ASN A 191 17.99 -22.16 -14.55
N LYS A 192 17.33 -21.27 -13.80
CA LYS A 192 16.44 -20.25 -14.34
C LYS A 192 16.98 -18.84 -14.10
N LYS A 193 16.79 -17.96 -15.08
CA LYS A 193 17.17 -16.56 -14.96
C LYS A 193 16.15 -15.81 -14.13
N VAL A 194 16.58 -15.33 -12.97
CA VAL A 194 15.75 -14.62 -12.00
C VAL A 194 16.17 -13.16 -11.91
N GLU A 195 15.23 -12.24 -12.10
CA GLU A 195 15.50 -10.80 -12.02
C GLU A 195 14.56 -10.10 -11.02
N ILE A 196 15.10 -9.10 -10.30
CA ILE A 196 14.32 -8.27 -9.38
C ILE A 196 13.77 -7.05 -10.12
N PHE A 197 12.44 -6.89 -10.09
CA PHE A 197 11.74 -5.77 -10.68
C PHE A 197 11.16 -4.86 -9.58
N SER A 198 11.91 -3.82 -9.23
CA SER A 198 11.54 -2.85 -8.19
C SER A 198 11.94 -1.43 -8.61
N SER A 199 11.43 -0.40 -7.92
CA SER A 199 11.81 1.00 -8.15
C SER A 199 13.32 1.22 -8.04
N ASP A 200 13.99 0.53 -7.11
CA ASP A 200 15.43 0.66 -6.89
C ASP A 200 16.27 0.02 -8.00
N THR A 201 15.74 -1.01 -8.67
CA THR A 201 16.43 -1.68 -9.79
C THR A 201 16.16 -1.00 -11.12
N MET A 202 14.98 -0.43 -11.31
CA MET A 202 14.55 0.20 -12.57
C MET A 202 15.03 1.65 -12.76
N ASN A 203 15.49 2.32 -11.70
CA ASN A 203 16.09 3.67 -11.79
C ASN A 203 17.56 3.69 -12.25
N LYS A 204 18.11 2.54 -12.68
CA LYS A 204 19.50 2.43 -13.17
C LYS A 204 19.56 2.61 -14.68
N LYS A 205 20.74 3.04 -15.19
CA LYS A 205 21.00 3.28 -16.62
C LYS A 205 20.64 2.11 -17.57
N ASN A 206 20.49 0.89 -17.06
CA ASN A 206 20.22 -0.33 -17.84
C ASN A 206 18.77 -0.81 -17.74
N SER A 207 17.83 0.05 -17.35
CA SER A 207 16.42 -0.35 -17.16
C SER A 207 15.73 -0.77 -18.47
N SER A 208 16.05 -0.11 -19.60
CA SER A 208 15.52 -0.46 -20.92
C SER A 208 16.01 -1.82 -21.39
N ASP A 209 17.28 -2.16 -21.19
CA ASP A 209 17.84 -3.45 -21.56
C ASP A 209 17.22 -4.59 -20.76
N THR A 210 17.01 -4.36 -19.45
CA THR A 210 16.33 -5.34 -18.60
C THR A 210 14.89 -5.57 -19.04
N LEU A 211 14.16 -4.50 -19.37
CA LEU A 211 12.81 -4.60 -19.92
C LEU A 211 12.76 -5.40 -21.22
N ASN A 212 13.67 -5.12 -22.16
CA ASN A 212 13.76 -5.86 -23.42
C ASN A 212 14.02 -7.36 -23.17
N LYS A 213 14.91 -7.71 -22.25
CA LYS A 213 15.17 -9.11 -21.88
C LYS A 213 13.93 -9.79 -21.29
N ILE A 214 13.14 -9.08 -20.49
CA ILE A 214 11.87 -9.61 -19.95
C ILE A 214 10.86 -9.84 -21.07
N ILE A 215 10.68 -8.86 -21.96
CA ILE A 215 9.73 -8.93 -23.07
C ILE A 215 10.09 -10.09 -24.03
N ASN A 216 11.39 -10.26 -24.30
CA ASN A 216 11.92 -11.32 -25.16
C ASN A 216 11.98 -12.71 -24.50
N ASN A 217 11.46 -12.86 -23.27
CA ASN A 217 11.46 -14.12 -22.51
C ASN A 217 12.87 -14.65 -22.18
N GLU A 218 13.88 -13.78 -22.16
CA GLU A 218 15.24 -14.15 -21.74
C GLU A 218 15.36 -14.25 -20.20
N ILE A 219 14.40 -13.65 -19.49
CA ILE A 219 14.23 -13.73 -18.04
C ILE A 219 12.94 -14.50 -17.78
N GLU A 220 13.05 -15.66 -17.14
CA GLU A 220 11.95 -16.59 -16.94
C GLU A 220 11.19 -16.33 -15.64
N ILE A 221 11.89 -15.80 -14.62
CA ILE A 221 11.29 -15.52 -13.30
C ILE A 221 11.54 -14.08 -12.89
N LEU A 222 10.46 -13.42 -12.51
CA LEU A 222 10.47 -12.07 -11.95
C LEU A 222 10.17 -12.14 -10.45
N VAL A 223 10.88 -11.35 -9.67
CA VAL A 223 10.55 -11.08 -8.27
C VAL A 223 10.29 -9.59 -8.13
N GLY A 224 9.07 -9.19 -7.79
CA GLY A 224 8.72 -7.79 -7.89
C GLY A 224 7.71 -7.28 -6.87
N THR A 225 7.58 -5.94 -6.85
CA THR A 225 6.63 -5.20 -6.02
C THR A 225 5.63 -4.43 -6.88
N GLN A 226 4.88 -3.52 -6.29
CA GLN A 226 3.83 -2.73 -6.95
C GLN A 226 4.22 -2.05 -8.26
N LEU A 227 5.52 -1.80 -8.52
CA LEU A 227 5.96 -1.22 -9.79
C LEU A 227 5.53 -2.06 -10.99
N ILE A 228 5.52 -3.38 -10.85
CA ILE A 228 5.16 -4.32 -11.92
C ILE A 228 3.67 -4.26 -12.30
N SER A 229 2.83 -3.78 -11.40
CA SER A 229 1.40 -3.59 -11.68
C SER A 229 1.11 -2.37 -12.56
N LYS A 230 2.09 -1.46 -12.73
CA LYS A 230 1.92 -0.18 -13.42
C LYS A 230 2.65 -0.15 -14.76
N GLY A 231 1.92 0.18 -15.84
CA GLY A 231 2.46 0.64 -17.12
C GLY A 231 3.23 -0.34 -18.00
N PHE A 232 3.61 -1.53 -17.52
CA PHE A 232 4.41 -2.47 -18.29
C PHE A 232 3.58 -3.60 -18.93
N HIS A 233 4.03 -4.06 -20.08
CA HIS A 233 3.45 -5.18 -20.79
C HIS A 233 4.41 -6.37 -20.80
N PHE A 234 3.96 -7.52 -20.29
CA PHE A 234 4.73 -8.75 -20.21
C PHE A 234 3.98 -9.87 -20.97
N PRO A 235 4.29 -10.11 -22.27
CA PRO A 235 3.52 -11.00 -23.11
C PRO A 235 3.48 -12.45 -22.63
N ASN A 236 4.54 -12.93 -21.99
CA ASN A 236 4.69 -14.29 -21.54
C ASN A 236 4.37 -14.52 -20.06
N LEU A 237 3.92 -13.46 -19.35
CA LEU A 237 3.56 -13.55 -17.94
C LEU A 237 2.19 -14.22 -17.78
N ASN A 238 2.20 -15.53 -17.50
CA ASN A 238 1.00 -16.32 -17.32
C ASN A 238 0.87 -16.95 -15.92
N CYS A 239 1.84 -16.70 -15.04
CA CYS A 239 1.79 -17.13 -13.65
C CYS A 239 2.18 -15.97 -12.74
N ILE A 240 1.31 -15.63 -11.80
CA ILE A 240 1.62 -14.67 -10.74
C ILE A 240 1.41 -15.36 -9.39
N ILE A 241 2.39 -15.28 -8.52
CA ILE A 241 2.36 -15.84 -7.18
C ILE A 241 2.45 -14.67 -6.19
N VAL A 242 1.35 -14.39 -5.52
CA VAL A 242 1.31 -13.42 -4.41
C VAL A 242 1.80 -14.14 -3.16
N VAL A 243 3.04 -13.82 -2.75
CA VAL A 243 3.76 -14.55 -1.70
C VAL A 243 3.10 -14.41 -0.33
N ASP A 244 2.50 -13.25 -0.04
CA ASP A 244 1.80 -13.00 1.21
C ASP A 244 0.65 -12.01 1.00
N ILE A 245 -0.58 -12.54 0.99
CA ILE A 245 -1.79 -11.73 0.90
C ILE A 245 -2.20 -11.17 2.27
N ASP A 246 -1.83 -11.82 3.37
CA ASP A 246 -2.29 -11.48 4.71
C ASP A 246 -1.74 -10.15 5.18
N LEU A 247 -0.52 -9.80 4.79
CA LEU A 247 0.10 -8.50 5.11
C LEU A 247 -0.69 -7.30 4.57
N THR A 248 -1.52 -7.51 3.57
CA THR A 248 -2.30 -6.44 2.93
C THR A 248 -3.70 -6.32 3.48
N THR A 249 -4.25 -7.41 4.03
CA THR A 249 -5.61 -7.47 4.59
C THR A 249 -5.64 -7.21 6.08
N GLN A 250 -4.51 -7.36 6.77
CA GLN A 250 -4.35 -7.12 8.21
C GLN A 250 -3.63 -5.78 8.42
N GLY A 251 -4.35 -4.73 8.67
CA GLY A 251 -3.76 -3.43 8.94
C GLY A 251 -4.70 -2.51 9.71
N HIS A 252 -4.13 -1.49 10.31
CA HIS A 252 -4.86 -0.39 10.93
C HIS A 252 -5.41 0.61 9.89
N ASP A 253 -5.22 0.33 8.59
CA ASP A 253 -5.71 1.18 7.50
C ASP A 253 -7.11 0.75 7.09
N LEU A 254 -8.06 1.66 7.25
CA LEU A 254 -9.46 1.51 6.84
C LEU A 254 -9.61 1.06 5.36
N ARG A 255 -8.64 1.39 4.51
CA ARG A 255 -8.66 1.10 3.08
C ARG A 255 -7.80 -0.11 2.68
N ALA A 256 -7.24 -0.85 3.63
CA ALA A 256 -6.32 -1.95 3.32
C ALA A 256 -6.93 -2.99 2.37
N ALA A 257 -8.17 -3.41 2.64
CA ALA A 257 -8.86 -4.41 1.81
C ALA A 257 -9.25 -3.86 0.43
N GLU A 258 -9.71 -2.59 0.34
CA GLU A 258 -9.97 -1.89 -0.92
C GLU A 258 -8.71 -1.80 -1.79
N LYS A 259 -7.59 -1.37 -1.18
CA LYS A 259 -6.29 -1.30 -1.86
C LYS A 259 -5.79 -2.66 -2.35
N SER A 260 -6.06 -3.70 -1.57
CA SER A 260 -5.73 -5.08 -1.96
C SER A 260 -6.55 -5.52 -3.17
N LEU A 261 -7.86 -5.30 -3.17
CA LEU A 261 -8.72 -5.58 -4.29
C LEU A 261 -8.22 -4.90 -5.58
N GLN A 262 -7.98 -3.59 -5.52
CA GLN A 262 -7.49 -2.79 -6.65
C GLN A 262 -6.16 -3.32 -7.19
N LEU A 263 -5.22 -3.60 -6.31
CA LEU A 263 -3.91 -4.13 -6.68
C LEU A 263 -4.01 -5.51 -7.34
N TYR A 264 -4.85 -6.42 -6.80
CA TYR A 264 -5.00 -7.76 -7.39
C TYR A 264 -5.66 -7.74 -8.75
N HIS A 265 -6.66 -6.87 -8.95
CA HIS A 265 -7.25 -6.67 -10.27
C HIS A 265 -6.25 -6.08 -11.27
N GLN A 266 -5.40 -5.14 -10.84
CA GLN A 266 -4.32 -4.62 -11.66
C GLN A 266 -3.30 -5.72 -12.04
N LEU A 267 -2.88 -6.54 -11.08
CA LEU A 267 -1.97 -7.68 -11.33
C LEU A 267 -2.59 -8.72 -12.26
N SER A 268 -3.83 -9.11 -11.98
CA SER A 268 -4.58 -10.04 -12.83
C SER A 268 -4.73 -9.51 -14.26
N GLY A 269 -4.87 -8.19 -14.39
CA GLY A 269 -4.86 -7.50 -15.68
C GLY A 269 -3.53 -7.58 -16.44
N ARG A 270 -2.41 -7.95 -15.79
CA ARG A 270 -1.09 -8.12 -16.44
C ARG A 270 -0.88 -9.53 -16.98
N ALA A 271 -1.51 -10.54 -16.37
CA ALA A 271 -1.37 -11.93 -16.78
C ALA A 271 -2.29 -12.28 -17.96
N GLY A 272 -1.85 -13.18 -18.84
CA GLY A 272 -2.66 -13.76 -19.92
C GLY A 272 -3.06 -12.80 -21.03
N ARG A 273 -2.33 -11.72 -21.27
CA ARG A 273 -2.66 -10.74 -22.33
C ARG A 273 -2.55 -11.25 -23.75
N THR A 274 -1.84 -12.34 -23.97
CA THR A 274 -1.64 -12.95 -25.29
C THR A 274 -2.63 -14.07 -25.60
N GLY A 275 -3.76 -14.14 -24.86
CA GLY A 275 -4.77 -15.18 -25.04
C GLY A 275 -4.40 -16.54 -24.41
N LYS A 276 -3.19 -16.70 -23.86
CA LYS A 276 -2.79 -17.92 -23.14
C LYS A 276 -3.46 -17.96 -21.76
N PRO A 277 -3.88 -19.16 -21.29
CA PRO A 277 -4.39 -19.31 -19.92
C PRO A 277 -3.37 -18.82 -18.89
N ALA A 278 -3.83 -18.03 -17.95
CA ALA A 278 -3.01 -17.51 -16.86
C ALA A 278 -3.62 -17.86 -15.51
N THR A 279 -2.76 -17.98 -14.48
CA THR A 279 -3.19 -18.26 -13.11
C THR A 279 -2.50 -17.32 -12.13
N VAL A 280 -3.27 -16.84 -11.15
CA VAL A 280 -2.76 -16.05 -10.01
C VAL A 280 -2.96 -16.90 -8.76
N TYR A 281 -1.85 -17.24 -8.11
CA TYR A 281 -1.82 -17.98 -6.85
C TYR A 281 -1.65 -17.03 -5.67
N PHE A 282 -2.42 -17.26 -4.60
CA PHE A 282 -2.38 -16.46 -3.37
C PHE A 282 -1.98 -17.33 -2.19
N GLN A 283 -0.77 -17.13 -1.66
CA GLN A 283 -0.38 -17.75 -0.40
C GLN A 283 -0.99 -17.01 0.80
N THR A 284 -1.56 -17.75 1.76
CA THR A 284 -2.19 -17.19 2.95
C THR A 284 -2.15 -18.12 4.14
N TYR A 285 -1.99 -17.54 5.34
CA TYR A 285 -2.24 -18.19 6.63
C TYR A 285 -3.66 -17.96 7.15
N SER A 286 -4.43 -17.08 6.49
CA SER A 286 -5.77 -16.74 6.94
C SER A 286 -6.71 -17.93 6.85
N LYS A 287 -7.41 -18.22 7.93
CA LYS A 287 -8.53 -19.19 7.95
C LYS A 287 -9.79 -18.60 7.30
N ASN A 288 -9.89 -17.28 7.23
CA ASN A 288 -11.03 -16.61 6.64
C ASN A 288 -10.81 -16.41 5.13
N THR A 289 -11.06 -17.46 4.37
CA THR A 289 -10.93 -17.45 2.91
C THR A 289 -12.01 -16.60 2.22
N LYS A 290 -13.09 -16.23 2.92
CA LYS A 290 -14.20 -15.47 2.32
C LYS A 290 -13.76 -14.10 1.81
N ILE A 291 -13.00 -13.33 2.61
CA ILE A 291 -12.49 -12.02 2.17
C ILE A 291 -11.55 -12.20 0.97
N ILE A 292 -10.68 -13.21 1.03
CA ILE A 292 -9.75 -13.50 -0.05
C ILE A 292 -10.50 -13.89 -1.31
N SER A 293 -11.50 -14.79 -1.22
CA SER A 293 -12.29 -15.19 -2.37
C SER A 293 -13.08 -14.03 -3.00
N GLU A 294 -13.52 -13.06 -2.20
CA GLU A 294 -14.18 -11.86 -2.72
C GLU A 294 -13.18 -10.91 -3.40
N ILE A 295 -11.98 -10.72 -2.83
CA ILE A 295 -10.91 -9.91 -3.44
C ILE A 295 -10.44 -10.53 -4.77
N THR A 296 -10.39 -11.85 -4.85
CA THR A 296 -9.92 -12.58 -6.03
C THR A 296 -11.02 -12.89 -7.03
N ASN A 297 -12.27 -12.53 -6.73
CA ASN A 297 -13.39 -12.70 -7.64
C ASN A 297 -13.22 -11.81 -8.89
N SER A 298 -13.55 -12.36 -10.06
CA SER A 298 -13.52 -11.60 -11.32
C SER A 298 -14.48 -10.40 -11.33
N ASN A 299 -15.53 -10.44 -10.50
CA ASN A 299 -16.46 -9.32 -10.32
C ASN A 299 -16.15 -8.55 -9.02
N PRO A 300 -15.49 -7.39 -9.10
CA PRO A 300 -15.16 -6.58 -7.94
C PRO A 300 -16.37 -5.97 -7.23
N ASP A 301 -17.51 -5.87 -7.90
CA ASP A 301 -18.74 -5.28 -7.34
C ASP A 301 -19.21 -6.04 -6.09
N ILE A 302 -18.99 -7.35 -6.02
CA ILE A 302 -19.35 -8.18 -4.84
C ILE A 302 -18.65 -7.69 -3.59
N PHE A 303 -17.36 -7.44 -3.68
CA PHE A 303 -16.59 -6.88 -2.56
C PHE A 303 -16.99 -5.45 -2.26
N LEU A 304 -17.13 -4.60 -3.28
CA LEU A 304 -17.43 -3.18 -3.13
C LEU A 304 -18.82 -2.96 -2.50
N ASP A 305 -19.82 -3.74 -2.87
CA ASP A 305 -21.17 -3.67 -2.28
C ASP A 305 -21.13 -4.00 -0.78
N ARG A 306 -20.46 -5.09 -0.40
CA ARG A 306 -20.30 -5.45 1.01
C ARG A 306 -19.51 -4.39 1.78
N GLU A 307 -18.44 -3.86 1.21
CA GLU A 307 -17.63 -2.83 1.84
C GLU A 307 -18.43 -1.53 2.06
N LEU A 308 -19.26 -1.13 1.10
CA LEU A 308 -20.19 0.00 1.28
C LEU A 308 -21.16 -0.22 2.42
N GLU A 309 -21.76 -1.41 2.54
CA GLU A 309 -22.67 -1.72 3.64
C GLU A 309 -21.97 -1.62 5.01
N ILE A 310 -20.76 -2.20 5.13
CA ILE A 310 -19.96 -2.11 6.35
C ILE A 310 -19.66 -0.67 6.70
N ARG A 311 -19.22 0.14 5.73
CA ARG A 311 -18.90 1.56 5.93
C ARG A 311 -20.12 2.39 6.29
N LYS A 312 -21.25 2.12 5.68
CA LYS A 312 -22.52 2.77 5.99
C LYS A 312 -22.95 2.49 7.43
N LYS A 313 -22.95 1.21 7.84
CA LYS A 313 -23.30 0.78 9.20
C LYS A 313 -22.39 1.42 10.25
N ASN A 314 -21.10 1.51 9.98
CA ASN A 314 -20.11 2.07 10.91
C ASN A 314 -19.90 3.58 10.74
N LYS A 315 -20.69 4.24 9.89
CA LYS A 315 -20.59 5.67 9.59
C LYS A 315 -19.14 6.07 9.22
N LEU A 316 -18.54 5.37 8.27
CA LEU A 316 -17.19 5.60 7.74
C LEU A 316 -17.25 6.30 6.38
N PRO A 317 -16.14 6.88 5.86
CA PRO A 317 -16.12 7.36 4.48
C PRO A 317 -16.48 6.22 3.49
N PRO A 318 -17.31 6.49 2.46
CA PRO A 318 -17.75 7.80 1.96
C PRO A 318 -19.03 8.36 2.60
N PHE A 319 -19.60 7.80 3.65
CA PHE A 319 -20.85 8.25 4.26
C PHE A 319 -20.66 9.40 5.25
N GLN A 320 -19.49 9.47 5.87
CA GLN A 320 -19.06 10.60 6.69
C GLN A 320 -17.74 11.17 6.17
N ARG A 321 -17.43 12.39 6.57
CA ARG A 321 -16.16 13.06 6.32
C ARG A 321 -15.22 12.85 7.47
N PHE A 322 -13.95 12.53 7.14
CA PHE A 322 -12.86 12.53 8.08
C PHE A 322 -11.95 13.71 7.79
N ILE A 323 -11.49 14.40 8.84
CA ILE A 323 -10.48 15.46 8.73
C ILE A 323 -9.39 15.10 9.74
N SER A 324 -8.21 14.82 9.26
CA SER A 324 -7.04 14.54 10.07
C SER A 324 -6.30 15.84 10.37
N LEU A 325 -6.08 16.11 11.66
CA LEU A 325 -5.32 17.25 12.16
C LEU A 325 -4.05 16.72 12.80
N ILE A 326 -2.90 16.99 12.18
CA ILE A 326 -1.60 16.52 12.67
C ILE A 326 -0.82 17.71 13.23
N LEU A 327 -0.63 17.71 14.53
CA LEU A 327 0.23 18.66 15.22
C LEU A 327 1.65 18.13 15.22
N THR A 328 2.62 18.98 14.92
CA THR A 328 4.04 18.64 14.84
C THR A 328 4.86 19.62 15.63
N GLY A 329 5.76 19.14 16.50
CA GLY A 329 6.61 19.97 17.35
C GLY A 329 7.86 19.24 17.83
N GLU A 330 8.84 19.99 18.32
CA GLU A 330 10.11 19.44 18.82
C GLU A 330 10.05 19.00 20.28
N ASN A 331 9.15 19.60 21.07
CA ASN A 331 8.93 19.26 22.48
C ASN A 331 7.64 18.44 22.61
N GLU A 332 7.77 17.18 23.06
CA GLU A 332 6.68 16.23 23.18
C GLU A 332 5.61 16.69 24.18
N GLN A 333 6.03 17.07 25.40
CA GLN A 333 5.09 17.46 26.46
C GLN A 333 4.27 18.71 26.09
N LYS A 334 4.93 19.69 25.45
CA LYS A 334 4.27 20.90 24.97
C LYS A 334 3.27 20.57 23.85
N LEU A 335 3.65 19.66 22.95
CA LEU A 335 2.82 19.20 21.85
C LEU A 335 1.57 18.46 22.35
N GLU A 336 1.71 17.60 23.36
CA GLU A 336 0.59 16.87 23.98
C GLU A 336 -0.39 17.84 24.65
N LYS A 337 0.11 18.80 25.40
CA LYS A 337 -0.73 19.83 26.02
C LYS A 337 -1.51 20.64 24.99
N ASP A 338 -0.84 21.14 23.95
CA ASP A 338 -1.50 21.88 22.88
C ASP A 338 -2.53 21.03 22.14
N ALA A 339 -2.22 19.77 21.87
CA ALA A 339 -3.16 18.85 21.20
C ALA A 339 -4.42 18.63 22.07
N PHE A 340 -4.26 18.49 23.39
CA PHE A 340 -5.38 18.35 24.32
C PHE A 340 -6.24 19.61 24.35
N TYR A 341 -5.64 20.79 24.55
CA TYR A 341 -6.37 22.07 24.57
C TYR A 341 -7.05 22.36 23.24
N PHE A 342 -6.37 22.07 22.13
CA PHE A 342 -6.98 22.24 20.80
C PHE A 342 -8.15 21.31 20.58
N LYS A 343 -8.08 20.06 21.06
CA LYS A 343 -9.23 19.15 21.04
C LYS A 343 -10.43 19.73 21.78
N THR A 344 -10.24 20.12 23.05
CA THR A 344 -11.32 20.71 23.87
C THR A 344 -11.90 21.95 23.19
N PHE A 345 -11.05 22.85 22.68
CA PHE A 345 -11.48 24.05 21.95
C PHE A 345 -12.35 23.73 20.73
N LEU A 346 -12.06 22.61 20.02
CA LEU A 346 -12.86 22.19 18.88
C LEU A 346 -14.18 21.54 19.33
N GLU A 347 -14.15 20.65 20.32
CA GLU A 347 -15.34 19.90 20.79
C GLU A 347 -16.45 20.83 21.24
N ASP A 348 -16.13 21.95 21.87
CA ASP A 348 -17.09 22.94 22.33
C ASP A 348 -17.77 23.73 21.18
N LYS A 349 -17.19 23.72 19.99
CA LYS A 349 -17.59 24.66 18.91
C LYS A 349 -18.05 23.98 17.62
N ILE A 350 -17.83 22.67 17.46
CA ILE A 350 -18.24 21.95 16.26
C ILE A 350 -19.22 20.84 16.59
N ASN A 351 -20.23 20.68 15.74
CA ASN A 351 -21.12 19.52 15.81
C ASN A 351 -20.52 18.33 15.06
N ALA A 352 -19.39 17.83 15.58
CA ALA A 352 -18.67 16.68 15.04
C ALA A 352 -17.87 16.02 16.17
N ARG A 353 -17.59 14.72 16.02
CA ARG A 353 -16.80 13.98 17.01
C ARG A 353 -15.31 14.21 16.76
N VAL A 354 -14.57 14.64 17.78
CA VAL A 354 -13.11 14.77 17.75
C VAL A 354 -12.50 13.57 18.49
N LEU A 355 -11.74 12.75 17.76
CA LEU A 355 -11.07 11.57 18.28
C LEU A 355 -9.58 11.89 18.52
N GLY A 356 -8.99 11.28 19.52
CA GLY A 356 -7.62 11.57 19.95
C GLY A 356 -7.59 12.48 21.16
N PRO A 357 -6.47 13.14 21.49
CA PRO A 357 -5.18 13.07 20.79
C PRO A 357 -4.52 11.69 20.90
N VAL A 358 -3.88 11.26 19.83
CA VAL A 358 -3.10 10.02 19.80
C VAL A 358 -1.81 10.25 19.03
N SER A 359 -0.75 9.52 19.38
CA SER A 359 0.49 9.52 18.60
C SER A 359 0.18 9.16 17.13
N ALA A 360 0.73 9.91 16.20
CA ALA A 360 0.66 9.52 14.80
C ALA A 360 1.41 8.18 14.59
N PRO A 361 1.07 7.35 13.59
CA PRO A 361 1.75 6.07 13.33
C PRO A 361 3.27 6.19 13.18
N ILE A 362 3.73 7.29 12.58
CA ILE A 362 5.14 7.71 12.69
C ILE A 362 5.18 8.84 13.71
N PHE A 363 5.34 8.44 14.98
CA PHE A 363 5.28 9.38 16.09
C PHE A 363 6.38 10.44 16.03
N ARG A 364 7.59 10.06 15.60
CA ARG A 364 8.71 10.99 15.42
C ARG A 364 9.22 10.95 13.99
N LEU A 365 9.27 12.10 13.33
CA LEU A 365 9.71 12.25 11.94
C LEU A 365 10.65 13.46 11.83
N LYS A 366 11.87 13.26 11.31
CA LYS A 366 12.88 14.32 11.14
C LYS A 366 13.07 15.13 12.44
N ARG A 367 13.21 14.45 13.56
CA ARG A 367 13.37 14.99 14.95
C ARG A 367 12.13 15.66 15.53
N LYS A 368 11.00 15.70 14.85
CA LYS A 368 9.75 16.30 15.33
C LYS A 368 8.75 15.24 15.75
N PHE A 369 8.11 15.44 16.89
CA PHE A 369 7.00 14.61 17.36
C PHE A 369 5.72 14.97 16.62
N ARG A 370 4.82 14.01 16.49
CA ARG A 370 3.57 14.14 15.73
C ARG A 370 2.41 13.55 16.52
N ILE A 371 1.39 14.36 16.77
CA ILE A 371 0.15 13.97 17.43
C ILE A 371 -1.01 14.23 16.49
N ARG A 372 -1.93 13.27 16.43
CA ARG A 372 -3.08 13.33 15.54
C ARG A 372 -4.38 13.46 16.32
N LEU A 373 -5.23 14.38 15.85
CA LEU A 373 -6.67 14.41 16.09
C LEU A 373 -7.38 14.00 14.81
N LEU A 374 -8.52 13.31 14.94
CA LEU A 374 -9.35 12.94 13.80
C LEU A 374 -10.77 13.44 14.04
N ILE A 375 -11.22 14.36 13.21
CA ILE A 375 -12.61 14.84 13.22
C ILE A 375 -13.43 13.93 12.34
N ARG A 376 -14.58 13.48 12.86
CA ARG A 376 -15.57 12.67 12.18
C ARG A 376 -16.91 13.40 12.18
N GLY A 377 -17.40 13.77 11.02
CA GLY A 377 -18.64 14.56 10.90
C GLY A 377 -19.37 14.39 9.58
N SER A 378 -20.38 15.21 9.37
CA SER A 378 -21.16 15.22 8.14
C SER A 378 -20.31 15.67 6.94
N LYS A 379 -20.74 15.31 5.73
CA LYS A 379 -20.08 15.73 4.47
C LYS A 379 -20.43 17.19 4.08
N SER A 380 -20.99 17.99 4.98
CA SER A 380 -21.36 19.36 4.67
C SER A 380 -20.14 20.28 4.57
N LEU A 381 -20.18 21.23 3.65
CA LEU A 381 -19.18 22.31 3.54
C LEU A 381 -19.16 23.19 4.80
N LYS A 382 -20.30 23.30 5.51
CA LYS A 382 -20.40 24.07 6.76
C LYS A 382 -19.38 23.58 7.79
N LEU A 383 -19.20 22.25 7.94
CA LEU A 383 -18.23 21.68 8.86
C LEU A 383 -16.79 22.10 8.51
N GLN A 384 -16.42 22.05 7.23
CA GLN A 384 -15.07 22.44 6.80
C GLN A 384 -14.82 23.93 7.06
N ASN A 385 -15.78 24.79 6.72
CA ASN A 385 -15.67 26.24 6.95
C ASN A 385 -15.53 26.54 8.44
N SER A 386 -16.39 25.95 9.29
CA SER A 386 -16.30 26.11 10.74
C SER A 386 -14.93 25.68 11.29
N ILE A 387 -14.40 24.55 10.84
CA ILE A 387 -13.06 24.09 11.26
C ILE A 387 -11.97 25.05 10.77
N SER A 388 -12.05 25.54 9.55
CA SER A 388 -11.08 26.50 8.99
C SER A 388 -11.08 27.79 9.80
N GLU A 389 -12.26 28.34 10.12
CA GLU A 389 -12.38 29.53 10.96
C GLU A 389 -11.84 29.32 12.38
N LEU A 390 -12.11 28.16 12.98
CA LEU A 390 -11.61 27.84 14.32
C LEU A 390 -10.09 27.66 14.33
N ILE A 391 -9.52 27.04 13.32
CA ILE A 391 -8.06 26.91 13.16
C ILE A 391 -7.43 28.30 13.05
N ALA A 392 -8.02 29.21 12.28
CA ALA A 392 -7.50 30.57 12.13
C ALA A 392 -7.55 31.38 13.44
N LYS A 393 -8.50 31.09 14.33
CA LYS A 393 -8.66 31.76 15.64
C LYS A 393 -7.80 31.15 16.75
N TYR A 394 -7.35 29.89 16.59
CA TYR A 394 -6.58 29.20 17.61
C TYR A 394 -5.08 29.54 17.52
N LYS A 395 -4.50 29.95 18.65
CA LYS A 395 -3.06 30.24 18.73
C LYS A 395 -2.33 29.06 19.33
N PHE A 396 -1.58 28.35 18.49
CA PHE A 396 -0.67 27.30 18.95
C PHE A 396 0.55 27.89 19.66
N SER A 397 1.09 27.14 20.58
CA SER A 397 2.38 27.49 21.20
C SER A 397 3.50 27.57 20.16
N ASN A 398 4.50 28.45 20.42
CA ASN A 398 5.64 28.62 19.53
C ASN A 398 6.33 27.26 19.21
N GLY A 399 6.61 27.01 17.93
CA GLY A 399 7.26 25.80 17.45
C GLY A 399 6.32 24.65 17.14
N ILE A 400 5.00 24.81 17.31
CA ILE A 400 4.00 23.83 16.91
C ILE A 400 3.41 24.21 15.56
N LYS A 401 3.37 23.25 14.64
CA LYS A 401 2.80 23.38 13.30
C LYS A 401 1.61 22.43 13.16
N LEU A 402 0.50 22.93 12.64
CA LEU A 402 -0.68 22.15 12.28
C LEU A 402 -0.64 21.81 10.79
N THR A 403 -0.93 20.55 10.47
CA THR A 403 -1.20 20.06 9.11
C THR A 403 -2.63 19.54 9.09
N VAL A 404 -3.41 19.95 8.09
CA VAL A 404 -4.82 19.56 7.92
C VAL A 404 -4.93 18.71 6.69
N ASP A 405 -5.50 17.52 6.82
CA ASP A 405 -5.81 16.62 5.71
C ASP A 405 -7.30 16.30 5.71
N VAL A 406 -8.00 16.81 4.70
CA VAL A 406 -9.43 16.55 4.47
C VAL A 406 -9.56 15.29 3.62
N ASP A 407 -10.44 14.40 4.05
CA ASP A 407 -10.69 13.10 3.42
C ASP A 407 -9.36 12.30 3.24
N PRO A 408 -8.66 11.99 4.36
CA PRO A 408 -7.39 11.27 4.31
C PRO A 408 -7.58 9.89 3.68
N ILE A 409 -6.68 9.55 2.76
CA ILE A 409 -6.64 8.21 2.14
C ILE A 409 -5.66 7.27 2.83
N ASN A 410 -4.75 7.84 3.61
CA ASN A 410 -3.82 7.12 4.47
C ASN A 410 -3.95 7.64 5.91
N PHE A 411 -3.87 6.73 6.86
CA PHE A 411 -3.88 7.07 8.28
C PHE A 411 -2.49 6.90 8.92
N ASN A 412 -1.45 6.95 8.09
CA ASN A 412 -0.04 6.80 8.51
C ASN A 412 0.57 8.11 9.01
#